data_2d63ecfbdbc3f694eb87d536c59a513a
#
_entry.id   2d63ecfbdbc3f694eb87d536c59a513a
#
_cell.length_a   1.000
_cell.length_b   1.000
_cell.length_c   1.000
_cell.angle_alpha   90.00
_cell.angle_beta   90.00
_cell.angle_gamma   90.00
#
_symmetry.space_group_name_H-M   'P 1'
#
loop_
_entity.id
_entity.type
_entity.pdbx_description
1 polymer ?
#
loop_
_entity_poly.entity_id
_entity_poly.type
_entity_poly.pdbx_seq_one_letter_code
_entity_poly.pdbx_strand_id
1 'polypeptide(L)'
;MTECKIDYQAPQDLLKDRILLVTGAGDGIGRTAAIEYARRGATVILLGRTTAKLEKVYDEIEAAGGPQPAIFPLNFEGATLKDYHDMAEALDKEFGRLDGILHNAGQLGRITPFEQYNPELWDQVMQVN
;
A
#
# COMPACT_ATOMS: atom_id res chain seq x y z
N MET A 1 -2.03 3.66 -35.40
CA MET A 1 -1.94 3.73 -33.94
C MET A 1 -0.78 4.66 -33.55
N THR A 2 -1.08 5.71 -32.84
CA THR A 2 -0.05 6.62 -32.34
C THR A 2 0.45 6.04 -31.02
N GLU A 3 1.72 5.61 -30.98
CA GLU A 3 2.35 5.28 -29.70
C GLU A 3 2.51 6.57 -28.91
N CYS A 4 1.84 6.63 -27.74
CA CYS A 4 2.09 7.70 -26.80
C CYS A 4 3.42 7.39 -26.10
N LYS A 5 4.52 7.94 -26.61
CA LYS A 5 5.80 7.88 -25.92
C LYS A 5 5.78 8.89 -24.80
N ILE A 6 5.62 8.42 -23.58
CA ILE A 6 5.87 9.24 -22.41
C ILE A 6 7.38 9.30 -22.23
N ASP A 7 7.97 10.38 -22.67
CA ASP A 7 9.43 10.61 -22.58
C ASP A 7 9.86 11.14 -21.18
N TYR A 8 8.92 11.19 -20.25
CA TYR A 8 9.21 11.68 -18.89
C TYR A 8 9.97 10.64 -18.08
N GLN A 9 11.13 11.02 -17.60
CA GLN A 9 11.91 10.24 -16.65
C GLN A 9 11.94 10.97 -15.30
N ALA A 10 11.35 10.35 -14.29
CA ALA A 10 11.35 10.90 -12.95
C ALA A 10 12.79 10.95 -12.40
N PRO A 11 13.20 12.06 -11.75
CA PRO A 11 14.48 12.12 -11.05
C PRO A 11 14.61 11.03 -9.99
N GLN A 12 15.83 10.57 -9.75
CA GLN A 12 16.12 9.54 -8.75
C GLN A 12 15.75 9.97 -7.32
N ASP A 13 15.76 11.25 -7.04
CA ASP A 13 15.50 11.86 -5.74
C ASP A 13 14.15 12.59 -5.67
N LEU A 14 13.23 12.31 -6.62
CA LEU A 14 11.93 12.97 -6.71
C LEU A 14 11.15 12.94 -5.40
N LEU A 15 11.23 11.82 -4.67
CA LEU A 15 10.48 11.59 -3.44
C LEU A 15 11.38 11.58 -2.19
N LYS A 16 12.58 12.15 -2.31
CA LYS A 16 13.50 12.24 -1.17
C LYS A 16 12.82 12.91 0.03
N ASP A 17 13.01 12.30 1.20
CA ASP A 17 12.45 12.76 2.48
C ASP A 17 10.89 12.76 2.53
N ARG A 18 10.24 12.12 1.57
CA ARG A 18 8.78 11.93 1.60
C ARG A 18 8.42 10.61 2.29
N ILE A 19 7.34 10.63 3.04
CA ILE A 19 6.80 9.47 3.73
C ILE A 19 5.47 9.09 3.09
N LEU A 20 5.43 7.90 2.49
CA LEU A 20 4.29 7.43 1.70
C LEU A 20 3.77 6.11 2.26
N LEU A 21 2.46 6.05 2.46
CA LEU A 21 1.76 4.83 2.86
C LEU A 21 1.18 4.15 1.62
N VAL A 22 1.43 2.86 1.47
CA VAL A 22 0.84 2.05 0.41
C VAL A 22 0.01 0.94 1.03
N THR A 23 -1.28 0.94 0.76
CA THR A 23 -2.17 -0.16 1.16
C THR A 23 -2.16 -1.27 0.13
N GLY A 24 -2.28 -2.51 0.56
CA GLY A 24 -2.12 -3.66 -0.34
C GLY A 24 -0.71 -3.77 -0.91
N ALA A 25 0.31 -3.43 -0.12
CA ALA A 25 1.70 -3.31 -0.55
C ALA A 25 2.40 -4.66 -0.77
N GLY A 26 1.80 -5.75 -0.33
CA GLY A 26 2.45 -7.08 -0.36
C GLY A 26 2.49 -7.74 -1.73
N ASP A 27 1.73 -7.27 -2.70
CA ASP A 27 1.58 -7.94 -4.00
C ASP A 27 1.13 -6.96 -5.10
N GLY A 28 1.27 -7.38 -6.36
CA GLY A 28 0.73 -6.70 -7.53
C GLY A 28 1.15 -5.24 -7.68
N ILE A 29 0.19 -4.39 -7.97
CA ILE A 29 0.38 -2.96 -8.22
C ILE A 29 0.95 -2.25 -6.98
N GLY A 30 0.45 -2.57 -5.79
CA GLY A 30 0.92 -1.97 -4.54
C GLY A 30 2.39 -2.27 -4.26
N ARG A 31 2.81 -3.51 -4.47
CA ARG A 31 4.22 -3.92 -4.34
C ARG A 31 5.11 -3.14 -5.32
N THR A 32 4.74 -3.11 -6.59
CA THR A 32 5.50 -2.39 -7.62
C THR A 32 5.60 -0.90 -7.31
N ALA A 33 4.49 -0.27 -6.92
CA ALA A 33 4.47 1.14 -6.53
C ALA A 33 5.38 1.42 -5.34
N ALA A 34 5.32 0.58 -4.29
CA ALA A 34 6.15 0.73 -3.11
C ALA A 34 7.65 0.69 -3.45
N ILE A 35 8.05 -0.27 -4.28
CA ILE A 35 9.44 -0.41 -4.73
C ILE A 35 9.88 0.82 -5.54
N GLU A 36 9.04 1.29 -6.47
CA GLU A 36 9.35 2.47 -7.28
C GLU A 36 9.43 3.75 -6.45
N TYR A 37 8.54 3.94 -5.48
CA TYR A 37 8.61 5.08 -4.56
C TYR A 37 9.92 5.08 -3.76
N ALA A 38 10.31 3.92 -3.25
CA ALA A 38 11.57 3.78 -2.51
C ALA A 38 12.79 4.05 -3.41
N ARG A 39 12.76 3.65 -4.68
CA ARG A 39 13.81 3.98 -5.65
C ARG A 39 13.96 5.47 -5.88
N ARG A 40 12.91 6.24 -5.69
CA ARG A 40 12.90 7.70 -5.82
C ARG A 40 13.19 8.42 -4.50
N GLY A 41 13.57 7.69 -3.47
CA GLY A 41 14.00 8.24 -2.18
C GLY A 41 12.94 8.29 -1.10
N ALA A 42 11.72 7.81 -1.34
CA ALA A 42 10.66 7.79 -0.34
C ALA A 42 10.91 6.77 0.77
N THR A 43 10.54 7.12 1.99
CA THR A 43 10.33 6.14 3.06
C THR A 43 8.90 5.59 2.92
N VAL A 44 8.79 4.31 2.62
CA VAL A 44 7.50 3.68 2.33
C VAL A 44 7.00 2.90 3.55
N ILE A 45 5.75 3.14 3.91
CA ILE A 45 5.04 2.37 4.92
C ILE A 45 4.23 1.30 4.20
N LEU A 46 4.59 0.05 4.41
CA LEU A 46 4.00 -1.11 3.76
C LEU A 46 2.84 -1.62 4.60
N LEU A 47 1.62 -1.43 4.14
CA LEU A 47 0.42 -1.86 4.83
C LEU A 47 -0.27 -2.98 4.05
N GLY A 48 -0.58 -4.06 4.73
CA GLY A 48 -1.27 -5.21 4.17
C GLY A 48 -1.62 -6.23 5.25
N ARG A 49 -2.37 -7.24 4.87
CA ARG A 49 -2.83 -8.29 5.81
C ARG A 49 -1.84 -9.44 6.00
N THR A 50 -0.91 -9.65 5.07
CA THR A 50 0.02 -10.79 5.09
C THR A 50 1.44 -10.33 5.37
N THR A 51 1.88 -10.45 6.60
CA THR A 51 3.21 -9.99 7.06
C THR A 51 4.34 -10.58 6.21
N ALA A 52 4.30 -11.87 5.87
CA ALA A 52 5.34 -12.51 5.09
C ALA A 52 5.53 -11.87 3.69
N LYS A 53 4.45 -11.43 3.06
CA LYS A 53 4.52 -10.72 1.77
C LYS A 53 5.12 -9.31 1.93
N LEU A 54 4.77 -8.63 3.01
CA LEU A 54 5.32 -7.30 3.32
C LEU A 54 6.82 -7.38 3.62
N GLU A 55 7.25 -8.40 4.33
CA GLU A 55 8.68 -8.65 4.62
C GLU A 55 9.48 -8.87 3.33
N LYS A 56 8.94 -9.57 2.35
CA LYS A 56 9.60 -9.74 1.05
C LYS A 56 9.79 -8.40 0.33
N VAL A 57 8.78 -7.55 0.34
CA VAL A 57 8.87 -6.21 -0.26
C VAL A 57 9.87 -5.34 0.50
N TYR A 58 9.87 -5.43 1.82
CA TYR A 58 10.85 -4.78 2.69
C TYR A 58 12.28 -5.15 2.29
N ASP A 59 12.55 -6.45 2.16
CA ASP A 59 13.87 -6.95 1.79
C ASP A 59 14.27 -6.50 0.38
N GLU A 60 13.35 -6.48 -0.56
CA GLU A 60 13.60 -6.00 -1.92
C GLU A 60 13.98 -4.51 -1.94
N ILE A 61 13.31 -3.69 -1.14
CA ILE A 61 13.62 -2.26 -1.01
C ILE A 61 15.01 -2.07 -0.39
N GLU A 62 15.32 -2.77 0.67
CA GLU A 62 16.64 -2.69 1.31
C GLU A 62 17.75 -3.18 0.39
N ALA A 63 17.55 -4.29 -0.31
CA ALA A 63 18.52 -4.84 -1.25
C ALA A 63 18.82 -3.88 -2.42
N ALA A 64 17.85 -3.07 -2.81
CA ALA A 64 18.00 -2.04 -3.83
C ALA A 64 18.64 -0.73 -3.32
N GLY A 65 18.95 -0.64 -2.02
CA GLY A 65 19.56 0.53 -1.40
C GLY A 65 18.60 1.67 -1.09
N GLY A 66 17.30 1.43 -1.13
CA GLY A 66 16.28 2.41 -0.75
C GLY A 66 16.25 2.71 0.76
N PRO A 67 15.56 3.80 1.18
CA PRO A 67 15.35 4.08 2.58
C PRO A 67 14.65 2.91 3.28
N GLN A 68 14.99 2.67 4.54
CA GLN A 68 14.39 1.59 5.32
C GLN A 68 12.88 1.76 5.40
N PRO A 69 12.10 0.81 4.85
CA PRO A 69 10.64 0.89 4.93
C PRO A 69 10.14 0.52 6.33
N ALA A 70 8.87 0.79 6.57
CA ALA A 70 8.16 0.29 7.75
C ALA A 70 7.07 -0.70 7.33
N ILE A 71 6.79 -1.66 8.17
CA ILE A 71 5.72 -2.64 7.96
C ILE A 71 4.63 -2.40 8.99
N PHE A 72 3.38 -2.31 8.52
CA PHE A 72 2.21 -2.23 9.37
C PHE A 72 1.18 -3.26 8.93
N PRO A 73 1.10 -4.42 9.60
CA PRO A 73 0.10 -5.43 9.27
C PRO A 73 -1.29 -4.96 9.72
N LEU A 74 -2.22 -4.87 8.79
CA LEU A 74 -3.61 -4.54 9.07
C LEU A 74 -4.52 -5.24 8.05
N ASN A 75 -5.53 -5.92 8.55
CA ASN A 75 -6.60 -6.45 7.72
C ASN A 75 -7.81 -5.52 7.79
N PHE A 76 -8.13 -4.88 6.66
CA PHE A 76 -9.29 -3.98 6.59
C PHE A 76 -10.62 -4.69 6.82
N GLU A 77 -10.68 -5.98 6.52
CA GLU A 77 -11.82 -6.81 6.89
C GLU A 77 -11.87 -6.94 8.41
N GLY A 78 -12.91 -6.41 9.02
CA GLY A 78 -13.07 -6.40 10.48
C GLY A 78 -12.30 -5.31 11.22
N ALA A 79 -11.60 -4.42 10.53
CA ALA A 79 -10.91 -3.30 11.17
C ALA A 79 -11.92 -2.35 11.83
N THR A 80 -11.57 -1.90 13.03
CA THR A 80 -12.38 -0.98 13.83
C THR A 80 -11.79 0.43 13.84
N LEU A 81 -12.57 1.40 14.31
CA LEU A 81 -12.05 2.77 14.51
C LEU A 81 -10.83 2.79 15.42
N LYS A 82 -10.81 1.89 16.42
CA LYS A 82 -9.64 1.76 17.30
C LYS A 82 -8.39 1.34 16.53
N ASP A 83 -8.51 0.39 15.62
CA ASP A 83 -7.38 -0.08 14.80
C ASP A 83 -6.80 1.05 13.96
N TYR A 84 -7.65 1.87 13.34
CA TYR A 84 -7.20 3.04 12.56
C TYR A 84 -6.58 4.12 13.44
N HIS A 85 -7.14 4.33 14.63
CA HIS A 85 -6.59 5.31 15.59
C HIS A 85 -5.21 4.87 16.09
N ASP A 86 -5.07 3.61 16.47
CA ASP A 86 -3.80 3.03 16.92
C ASP A 86 -2.73 3.11 15.82
N MET A 87 -3.13 2.87 14.57
CA MET A 87 -2.25 3.02 13.41
C MET A 87 -1.79 4.47 13.24
N ALA A 88 -2.72 5.42 13.28
CA ALA A 88 -2.40 6.84 13.13
C ALA A 88 -1.46 7.32 14.23
N GLU A 89 -1.71 6.91 15.47
CA GLU A 89 -0.83 7.22 16.60
C GLU A 89 0.59 6.64 16.43
N ALA A 90 0.69 5.39 16.00
CA ALA A 90 1.97 4.75 15.75
C ALA A 90 2.76 5.46 14.65
N LEU A 91 2.10 5.85 13.57
CA LEU A 91 2.72 6.56 12.45
C LEU A 91 3.15 7.98 12.86
N ASP A 92 2.33 8.69 13.62
CA ASP A 92 2.67 10.02 14.14
C ASP A 92 3.89 9.97 15.06
N LYS A 93 3.92 8.98 15.95
CA LYS A 93 5.02 8.78 16.89
C LYS A 93 6.34 8.44 16.20
N GLU A 94 6.30 7.62 15.14
CA GLU A 94 7.48 7.16 14.43
C GLU A 94 7.97 8.15 13.39
N PHE A 95 7.07 8.77 12.63
CA PHE A 95 7.41 9.62 11.49
C PHE A 95 7.05 11.10 11.67
N GLY A 96 6.03 11.39 12.47
CA GLY A 96 5.55 12.76 12.72
C GLY A 96 4.80 13.41 11.55
N ARG A 97 4.73 12.75 10.40
CA ARG A 97 4.01 13.25 9.22
C ARG A 97 3.71 12.12 8.23
N LEU A 98 2.82 12.39 7.30
CA LEU A 98 2.53 11.53 6.16
C LEU A 98 2.31 12.42 4.94
N ASP A 99 3.11 12.24 3.89
CA ASP A 99 3.07 13.09 2.69
C ASP A 99 2.08 12.60 1.64
N GLY A 100 1.82 11.31 1.60
CA GLY A 100 0.86 10.73 0.64
C GLY A 100 0.42 9.32 0.99
N ILE A 101 -0.73 8.94 0.47
CA ILE A 101 -1.30 7.61 0.61
C ILE A 101 -1.70 7.08 -0.76
N LEU A 102 -1.26 5.86 -1.08
CA LEU A 102 -1.80 5.10 -2.21
C LEU A 102 -2.83 4.10 -1.69
N HIS A 103 -4.09 4.38 -1.92
CA HIS A 103 -5.19 3.46 -1.62
C HIS A 103 -5.29 2.39 -2.71
N ASN A 104 -4.52 1.33 -2.56
CA ASN A 104 -4.46 0.24 -3.54
C ASN A 104 -5.12 -1.05 -3.04
N ALA A 105 -5.30 -1.23 -1.74
CA ALA A 105 -5.96 -2.41 -1.22
C ALA A 105 -7.35 -2.58 -1.83
N GLY A 106 -7.64 -3.78 -2.28
CA GLY A 106 -8.91 -4.09 -2.91
C GLY A 106 -9.19 -5.58 -2.90
N GLN A 107 -10.47 -5.92 -2.92
CA GLN A 107 -10.96 -7.28 -3.02
C GLN A 107 -12.07 -7.34 -4.07
N LEU A 108 -11.95 -8.28 -5.01
CA LEU A 108 -12.94 -8.43 -6.09
C LEU A 108 -14.24 -9.09 -5.59
N GLY A 109 -14.12 -10.01 -4.65
CA GLY A 109 -15.22 -10.85 -4.26
C GLY A 109 -15.51 -11.94 -5.31
N ARG A 110 -16.79 -12.18 -5.57
CA ARG A 110 -17.24 -13.21 -6.52
C ARG A 110 -17.96 -12.58 -7.71
N ILE A 111 -17.61 -13.01 -8.90
CA ILE A 111 -18.32 -12.59 -10.11
C ILE A 111 -19.54 -13.49 -10.28
N THR A 112 -20.73 -12.92 -10.08
CA THR A 112 -22.01 -13.63 -10.13
C THR A 112 -23.14 -12.62 -10.42
N PRO A 113 -24.29 -13.04 -10.93
CA PRO A 113 -25.44 -12.16 -11.04
C PRO A 113 -25.79 -11.53 -9.69
N PHE A 114 -26.25 -10.29 -9.72
CA PHE A 114 -26.49 -9.50 -8.50
C PHE A 114 -27.45 -10.19 -7.51
N GLU A 115 -28.51 -10.77 -8.03
CA GLU A 115 -29.52 -11.46 -7.22
C GLU A 115 -29.00 -12.74 -6.53
N GLN A 116 -27.85 -13.24 -6.96
CA GLN A 116 -27.20 -14.41 -6.38
C GLN A 116 -26.01 -14.05 -5.51
N TYR A 117 -25.73 -12.75 -5.32
CA TYR A 117 -24.58 -12.30 -4.57
C TYR A 117 -24.80 -12.52 -3.07
N ASN A 118 -23.79 -13.12 -2.42
CA ASN A 118 -23.82 -13.34 -0.98
C ASN A 118 -23.70 -11.99 -0.23
N PRO A 119 -24.68 -11.61 0.62
CA PRO A 119 -24.63 -10.35 1.36
C PRO A 119 -23.43 -10.21 2.30
N GLU A 120 -22.99 -11.30 2.92
CA GLU A 120 -21.80 -11.28 3.79
C GLU A 120 -20.54 -10.97 2.99
N LEU A 121 -20.40 -11.56 1.82
CA LEU A 121 -19.28 -11.28 0.92
C LEU A 121 -19.33 -9.84 0.40
N TRP A 122 -20.52 -9.31 0.14
CA TRP A 122 -20.71 -7.91 -0.22
C TRP A 122 -20.18 -6.97 0.86
N ASP A 123 -20.54 -7.21 2.11
CA ASP A 123 -20.07 -6.40 3.24
C ASP A 123 -18.55 -6.47 3.38
N GLN A 124 -17.94 -7.65 3.22
CA GLN A 124 -16.49 -7.82 3.26
C GLN A 124 -15.80 -7.01 2.17
N VAL A 125 -16.29 -7.10 0.92
CA VAL A 125 -15.73 -6.35 -0.22
C VAL A 125 -15.85 -4.85 0.01
N MET A 126 -16.99 -4.37 0.46
CA MET A 126 -17.21 -2.95 0.74
C MET A 126 -16.34 -2.44 1.90
N GLN A 127 -16.06 -3.27 2.89
CA GLN A 127 -15.22 -2.91 4.02
C GLN A 127 -13.74 -2.81 3.63
N VAL A 128 -13.25 -3.66 2.74
CA VAL A 128 -11.87 -3.66 2.26
C VAL A 128 -11.65 -2.53 1.25
N ASN A 129 -12.57 -2.38 0.35
CA ASN A 129 -12.46 -1.39 -0.74
C ASN A 129 -12.95 -0.03 -0.28
#